data_5f4e4391b9db098642a04a35aec4e161
#
_entry.id   5f4e4391b9db098642a04a35aec4e161
#
_cell.length_a   1.000
_cell.length_b   1.000
_cell.length_c   1.000
_cell.angle_alpha   90.00
_cell.angle_beta   90.00
_cell.angle_gamma   90.00
#
_symmetry.space_group_name_H-M   'P 1'
#
loop_
_entity.id
_entity.type
_entity.pdbx_description
1 polymer ?
#
loop_
_entity_poly.entity_id
_entity_poly.type
_entity_poly.pdbx_seq_one_letter_code
_entity_poly.pdbx_strand_id
1 'polypeptide(L)'
;MIPDPATASAALQKGEVDWWETAILDLVPLLRKNRNVMVDIADPLGNIGIFRMNHLHPPFKDVRARRAVLMALSQEDYMRAIVGNDDSLWKPMPSYFTPGAPLYTEEGGEILKGPRNFDAAKRLLAESGYAGQPVTCLVAQDTPVLKAWGEVTSDLLKRLGMKADLVALDSGTLFARMPQKSPPAAGGWNMFLVWGNGAANISPAQLIIRANGDGAWFGWPNSLQVETEVAAWYDAKTLDEEKAAVRRLNRAAFDHVVYAPLGFFQLYQAWRKDVTGIVPSPLAFFWGVSKTA
;
A
#
# COMPACT_ATOMS: atom_id res chain seq x y z
N MET A 1 -23.07 -5.40 4.85
CA MET A 1 -21.67 -5.63 5.29
C MET A 1 -21.69 -5.92 6.78
N ILE A 2 -20.93 -6.92 7.25
CA ILE A 2 -20.78 -7.24 8.68
C ILE A 2 -19.44 -6.67 9.12
N PRO A 3 -19.39 -5.58 9.90
CA PRO A 3 -18.15 -4.89 10.24
C PRO A 3 -17.24 -5.69 11.19
N ASP A 4 -17.83 -6.43 12.12
CA ASP A 4 -17.08 -7.22 13.10
C ASP A 4 -16.63 -8.56 12.50
N PRO A 5 -15.31 -8.85 12.46
CA PRO A 5 -14.79 -10.06 11.83
C PRO A 5 -15.21 -11.35 12.50
N ALA A 6 -15.39 -11.36 13.83
CA ALA A 6 -15.84 -12.57 14.54
C ALA A 6 -17.29 -12.89 14.19
N THR A 7 -18.13 -11.86 14.09
CA THR A 7 -19.53 -11.99 13.65
C THR A 7 -19.59 -12.44 12.19
N ALA A 8 -18.75 -11.89 11.29
CA ALA A 8 -18.68 -12.32 9.90
C ALA A 8 -18.27 -13.77 9.76
N SER A 9 -17.26 -14.21 10.52
CA SER A 9 -16.83 -15.61 10.57
C SER A 9 -17.94 -16.55 11.06
N ALA A 10 -18.65 -16.16 12.12
CA ALA A 10 -19.75 -16.96 12.67
C ALA A 10 -20.91 -17.08 11.65
N ALA A 11 -21.29 -15.98 11.01
CA ALA A 11 -22.33 -15.94 9.99
C ALA A 11 -22.00 -16.86 8.80
N LEU A 12 -20.74 -16.82 8.31
CA LEU A 12 -20.27 -17.70 7.23
C LEU A 12 -20.33 -19.18 7.65
N GLN A 13 -19.89 -19.51 8.86
CA GLN A 13 -19.89 -20.88 9.35
C GLN A 13 -21.29 -21.46 9.54
N LYS A 14 -22.26 -20.61 9.92
CA LYS A 14 -23.69 -20.97 10.07
C LYS A 14 -24.45 -20.97 8.73
N GLY A 15 -23.88 -20.42 7.66
CA GLY A 15 -24.53 -20.30 6.35
C GLY A 15 -25.52 -19.12 6.27
N GLU A 16 -25.40 -18.13 7.16
CA GLU A 16 -26.16 -16.87 7.12
C GLU A 16 -25.64 -15.94 6.02
N VAL A 17 -24.35 -16.11 5.64
CA VAL A 17 -23.70 -15.50 4.47
C VAL A 17 -22.93 -16.55 3.70
N ASP A 18 -22.73 -16.31 2.41
CA ASP A 18 -22.15 -17.31 1.49
C ASP A 18 -20.67 -17.03 1.18
N TRP A 19 -20.23 -15.78 1.25
CA TRP A 19 -18.88 -15.38 0.89
C TRP A 19 -18.39 -14.21 1.76
N TRP A 20 -17.15 -14.32 2.24
CA TRP A 20 -16.41 -13.29 2.95
C TRP A 20 -15.14 -12.96 2.17
N GLU A 21 -15.14 -11.80 1.49
CA GLU A 21 -14.11 -11.40 0.54
C GLU A 21 -12.73 -11.16 1.18
N THR A 22 -12.69 -10.76 2.46
CA THR A 22 -11.44 -10.44 3.16
C THR A 22 -11.46 -11.07 4.55
N ALA A 23 -11.12 -12.36 4.61
CA ALA A 23 -11.04 -13.09 5.86
C ALA A 23 -9.76 -12.71 6.61
N ILE A 24 -9.90 -12.29 7.87
CA ILE A 24 -8.72 -11.93 8.67
C ILE A 24 -7.92 -13.16 9.06
N LEU A 25 -6.61 -13.02 9.08
CA LEU A 25 -5.66 -14.12 9.27
C LEU A 25 -5.92 -14.92 10.55
N ASP A 26 -6.22 -14.26 11.66
CA ASP A 26 -6.46 -14.90 12.97
C ASP A 26 -7.63 -15.89 12.96
N LEU A 27 -8.61 -15.69 12.09
CA LEU A 27 -9.79 -16.54 11.97
C LEU A 27 -9.65 -17.65 10.91
N VAL A 28 -8.62 -17.59 10.06
CA VAL A 28 -8.36 -18.60 9.02
C VAL A 28 -8.21 -20.00 9.58
N PRO A 29 -7.46 -20.24 10.67
CA PRO A 29 -7.37 -21.59 11.26
C PRO A 29 -8.72 -22.16 11.74
N LEU A 30 -9.61 -21.29 12.24
CA LEU A 30 -10.96 -21.67 12.64
C LEU A 30 -11.83 -22.01 11.42
N LEU A 31 -11.81 -21.18 10.39
CA LEU A 31 -12.56 -21.38 9.16
C LEU A 31 -12.15 -22.66 8.44
N ARG A 32 -10.84 -22.95 8.37
CA ARG A 32 -10.31 -24.20 7.75
C ARG A 32 -10.75 -25.47 8.46
N LYS A 33 -11.11 -25.41 9.76
CA LYS A 33 -11.66 -26.57 10.50
C LYS A 33 -13.10 -26.88 10.10
N ASN A 34 -13.84 -25.91 9.54
CA ASN A 34 -15.20 -26.13 9.13
C ASN A 34 -15.22 -26.76 7.72
N ARG A 35 -15.66 -28.01 7.64
CA ARG A 35 -15.71 -28.77 6.38
C ARG A 35 -16.63 -28.19 5.30
N ASN A 36 -17.52 -27.28 5.68
CA ASN A 36 -18.46 -26.61 4.78
C ASN A 36 -17.93 -25.22 4.30
N VAL A 37 -16.72 -24.84 4.69
CA VAL A 37 -16.10 -23.56 4.31
C VAL A 37 -14.82 -23.84 3.51
N MET A 38 -14.64 -23.11 2.43
CA MET A 38 -13.39 -23.03 1.67
C MET A 38 -12.65 -21.74 2.05
N VAL A 39 -11.33 -21.79 2.10
CA VAL A 39 -10.46 -20.64 2.36
C VAL A 39 -9.31 -20.66 1.38
N ASP A 40 -9.15 -19.62 0.60
CA ASP A 40 -8.09 -19.49 -0.39
C ASP A 40 -7.65 -18.04 -0.52
N ILE A 41 -6.55 -17.81 -1.26
CA ILE A 41 -6.07 -16.45 -1.60
C ILE A 41 -7.13 -15.73 -2.44
N ALA A 42 -7.45 -14.50 -2.06
CA ALA A 42 -8.46 -13.70 -2.76
C ALA A 42 -8.01 -13.28 -4.16
N ASP A 43 -6.76 -12.84 -4.28
CA ASP A 43 -6.18 -12.37 -5.55
C ASP A 43 -4.72 -12.81 -5.69
N PRO A 44 -4.35 -13.53 -6.76
CA PRO A 44 -2.95 -13.90 -7.03
C PRO A 44 -2.01 -12.70 -7.22
N LEU A 45 -2.52 -11.58 -7.75
CA LEU A 45 -1.78 -10.32 -7.88
C LEU A 45 -1.74 -9.52 -6.58
N GLY A 46 -2.44 -9.96 -5.55
CA GLY A 46 -2.39 -9.44 -4.19
C GLY A 46 -2.60 -7.92 -4.07
N ASN A 47 -1.99 -7.37 -3.05
CA ASN A 47 -2.10 -5.95 -2.70
C ASN A 47 -0.73 -5.33 -2.47
N ILE A 48 -0.62 -4.04 -2.67
CA ILE A 48 0.56 -3.26 -2.36
C ILE A 48 0.26 -2.25 -1.25
N GLY A 49 1.14 -2.16 -0.27
CA GLY A 49 1.07 -1.15 0.77
C GLY A 49 1.69 0.17 0.32
N ILE A 50 1.07 1.28 0.69
CA ILE A 50 1.44 2.62 0.24
C ILE A 50 1.53 3.55 1.44
N PHE A 51 2.72 4.10 1.68
CA PHE A 51 2.95 5.23 2.56
C PHE A 51 2.98 6.49 1.68
N ARG A 52 1.87 7.21 1.65
CA ARG A 52 1.71 8.37 0.78
C ARG A 52 2.07 9.67 1.50
N MET A 53 3.07 10.37 1.00
CA MET A 53 3.53 11.67 1.52
C MET A 53 2.92 12.83 0.74
N ASN A 54 2.68 13.95 1.43
CA ASN A 54 2.20 15.19 0.83
C ASN A 54 3.39 16.05 0.39
N HIS A 55 3.60 16.19 -0.91
CA HIS A 55 4.71 16.94 -1.48
C HIS A 55 4.50 18.45 -1.48
N LEU A 56 3.31 18.95 -1.10
CA LEU A 56 3.02 20.38 -1.07
C LEU A 56 3.61 21.08 0.17
N HIS A 57 3.74 20.33 1.29
CA HIS A 57 4.05 20.93 2.59
C HIS A 57 5.28 20.29 3.25
N PRO A 58 6.05 21.07 4.06
CA PRO A 58 7.09 20.51 4.91
C PRO A 58 6.51 19.42 5.85
N PRO A 59 7.29 18.39 6.21
CA PRO A 59 8.68 18.17 5.78
C PRO A 59 8.78 17.53 4.39
N PHE A 60 7.70 16.91 3.88
CA PHE A 60 7.74 16.06 2.69
C PHE A 60 7.75 16.82 1.36
N LYS A 61 7.65 18.14 1.37
CA LYS A 61 7.96 18.98 0.21
C LYS A 61 9.42 18.77 -0.24
N ASP A 62 10.34 18.61 0.72
CA ASP A 62 11.74 18.32 0.43
C ASP A 62 11.96 16.82 0.19
N VAL A 63 12.60 16.48 -0.93
CA VAL A 63 12.90 15.09 -1.30
C VAL A 63 13.82 14.41 -0.28
N ARG A 64 14.69 15.15 0.41
CA ARG A 64 15.60 14.60 1.43
C ARG A 64 14.81 14.05 2.62
N ALA A 65 13.74 14.72 3.06
CA ALA A 65 12.85 14.20 4.11
C ALA A 65 12.14 12.91 3.67
N ARG A 66 11.68 12.85 2.40
CA ARG A 66 11.05 11.64 1.86
C ARG A 66 12.04 10.48 1.75
N ARG A 67 13.28 10.75 1.28
CA ARG A 67 14.36 9.76 1.23
C ARG A 67 14.77 9.28 2.62
N ALA A 68 14.80 10.15 3.62
CA ALA A 68 15.08 9.79 5.01
C ALA A 68 14.07 8.76 5.53
N VAL A 69 12.77 8.95 5.27
CA VAL A 69 11.73 7.97 5.59
C VAL A 69 11.99 6.64 4.87
N LEU A 70 12.29 6.68 3.57
CA LEU A 70 12.52 5.49 2.77
C LEU A 70 13.75 4.69 3.24
N MET A 71 14.85 5.37 3.63
CA MET A 71 16.06 4.74 4.20
C MET A 71 15.84 4.07 5.57
N ALA A 72 14.89 4.58 6.34
CA ALA A 72 14.55 4.07 7.67
C ALA A 72 13.43 3.00 7.64
N LEU A 73 12.71 2.87 6.52
CA LEU A 73 11.58 1.96 6.36
C LEU A 73 12.04 0.51 6.31
N SER A 74 11.26 -0.38 6.90
CA SER A 74 11.35 -1.82 6.75
C SER A 74 10.03 -2.37 6.23
N GLN A 75 10.02 -2.88 5.03
CA GLN A 75 8.84 -3.54 4.48
C GLN A 75 8.43 -4.76 5.31
N GLU A 76 9.39 -5.48 5.87
CA GLU A 76 9.14 -6.61 6.76
C GLU A 76 8.32 -6.21 7.99
N ASP A 77 8.64 -5.09 8.66
CA ASP A 77 7.90 -4.63 9.84
C ASP A 77 6.42 -4.38 9.51
N TYR A 78 6.16 -3.73 8.36
CA TYR A 78 4.79 -3.47 7.91
C TYR A 78 4.05 -4.75 7.53
N MET A 79 4.72 -5.66 6.85
CA MET A 79 4.09 -6.91 6.41
C MET A 79 3.82 -7.84 7.60
N ARG A 80 4.80 -8.03 8.50
CA ARG A 80 4.60 -8.85 9.69
C ARG A 80 3.52 -8.31 10.63
N ALA A 81 3.31 -7.02 10.67
CA ALA A 81 2.22 -6.41 11.45
C ALA A 81 0.82 -6.86 10.99
N ILE A 82 0.67 -7.32 9.75
CA ILE A 82 -0.62 -7.70 9.16
C ILE A 82 -0.76 -9.18 8.83
N VAL A 83 0.34 -9.87 8.50
CA VAL A 83 0.33 -11.31 8.16
C VAL A 83 1.05 -12.17 9.20
N GLY A 84 1.56 -11.56 10.29
CA GLY A 84 2.27 -12.29 11.33
C GLY A 84 3.53 -12.97 10.80
N ASN A 85 3.68 -14.26 11.12
CA ASN A 85 4.85 -15.06 10.73
C ASN A 85 4.59 -15.92 9.47
N ASP A 86 3.51 -15.66 8.73
CA ASP A 86 3.23 -16.39 7.48
C ASP A 86 3.96 -15.73 6.31
N ASP A 87 5.19 -16.16 6.06
CA ASP A 87 6.04 -15.65 4.99
C ASP A 87 5.49 -15.96 3.58
N SER A 88 4.49 -16.84 3.45
CA SER A 88 3.85 -17.12 2.17
C SER A 88 2.91 -16.02 1.69
N LEU A 89 2.45 -15.16 2.60
CA LEU A 89 1.46 -14.13 2.34
C LEU A 89 2.06 -12.76 1.97
N TRP A 90 3.38 -12.61 1.97
CA TRP A 90 3.99 -11.34 1.64
C TRP A 90 5.32 -11.49 0.90
N LYS A 91 5.73 -10.42 0.24
CA LYS A 91 7.04 -10.33 -0.42
C LYS A 91 7.59 -8.92 -0.28
N PRO A 92 8.92 -8.77 -0.17
CA PRO A 92 9.56 -7.48 -0.42
C PRO A 92 9.16 -6.97 -1.81
N MET A 93 8.91 -5.68 -1.91
CA MET A 93 8.56 -5.01 -3.16
C MET A 93 9.39 -3.73 -3.31
N PRO A 94 10.68 -3.82 -3.66
CA PRO A 94 11.51 -2.66 -3.98
C PRO A 94 11.19 -2.15 -5.40
N SER A 95 9.92 -1.86 -5.62
CA SER A 95 9.35 -1.52 -6.93
C SER A 95 8.06 -0.72 -6.75
N TYR A 96 7.71 0.04 -7.77
CA TYR A 96 6.39 0.65 -7.94
C TYR A 96 5.43 -0.24 -8.75
N PHE A 97 5.89 -1.40 -9.19
CA PHE A 97 5.15 -2.36 -10.00
C PHE A 97 4.96 -3.67 -9.24
N THR A 98 3.83 -4.33 -9.47
CA THR A 98 3.43 -5.54 -8.75
C THR A 98 4.34 -6.72 -9.07
N PRO A 99 4.86 -7.43 -8.06
CA PRO A 99 5.63 -8.66 -8.25
C PRO A 99 4.86 -9.70 -9.07
N GLY A 100 5.55 -10.29 -10.05
CA GLY A 100 4.95 -11.27 -10.96
C GLY A 100 4.26 -10.66 -12.18
N ALA A 101 4.07 -9.34 -12.25
CA ALA A 101 3.58 -8.68 -13.46
C ALA A 101 4.68 -8.62 -14.55
N PRO A 102 4.31 -8.61 -15.85
CA PRO A 102 5.28 -8.63 -16.96
C PRO A 102 6.27 -7.46 -16.97
N LEU A 103 5.89 -6.31 -16.39
CA LEU A 103 6.70 -5.10 -16.32
C LEU A 103 7.35 -4.89 -14.93
N TYR A 104 7.31 -5.90 -14.05
CA TYR A 104 7.97 -5.81 -12.75
C TYR A 104 9.49 -5.59 -12.91
N THR A 105 10.03 -4.65 -12.14
CA THR A 105 11.46 -4.36 -12.07
C THR A 105 11.82 -3.84 -10.69
N GLU A 106 13.00 -4.18 -10.19
CA GLU A 106 13.52 -3.67 -8.92
C GLU A 106 14.61 -2.61 -9.11
N GLU A 107 14.85 -2.21 -10.34
CA GLU A 107 15.90 -1.24 -10.68
C GLU A 107 15.59 0.14 -10.05
N GLY A 108 16.52 0.67 -9.27
CA GLY A 108 16.36 1.90 -8.49
C GLY A 108 15.78 1.69 -7.09
N GLY A 109 15.32 0.46 -6.76
CA GLY A 109 14.74 0.11 -5.45
C GLY A 109 15.76 -0.41 -4.42
N GLU A 110 17.05 -0.27 -4.67
CA GLU A 110 18.15 -0.79 -3.84
C GLU A 110 18.09 -0.27 -2.40
N ILE A 111 17.58 0.94 -2.20
CA ILE A 111 17.39 1.56 -0.89
C ILE A 111 16.50 0.73 0.07
N LEU A 112 15.61 -0.10 -0.46
CA LEU A 112 14.72 -0.97 0.31
C LEU A 112 15.27 -2.39 0.51
N LYS A 113 16.40 -2.75 -0.13
CA LYS A 113 16.97 -4.10 -0.08
C LYS A 113 18.00 -4.30 1.01
N GLY A 114 18.55 -3.22 1.55
CA GLY A 114 19.62 -3.27 2.54
C GLY A 114 19.11 -3.11 3.98
N PRO A 115 20.02 -3.23 4.96
CA PRO A 115 19.69 -2.91 6.35
C PRO A 115 19.34 -1.43 6.47
N ARG A 116 18.37 -1.12 7.34
CA ARG A 116 17.99 0.27 7.67
C ARG A 116 19.19 1.06 8.19
N ASN A 117 19.36 2.27 7.70
CA ASN A 117 20.42 3.18 8.14
C ASN A 117 19.82 4.43 8.79
N PHE A 118 19.44 4.32 10.07
CA PHE A 118 18.84 5.44 10.81
C PHE A 118 19.78 6.63 10.96
N ASP A 119 21.09 6.43 11.07
CA ASP A 119 22.04 7.54 11.25
C ASP A 119 22.16 8.38 9.97
N ALA A 120 22.26 7.72 8.81
CA ALA A 120 22.23 8.41 7.53
C ALA A 120 20.86 9.07 7.28
N ALA A 121 19.77 8.39 7.61
CA ALA A 121 18.42 8.92 7.47
C ALA A 121 18.20 10.17 8.33
N LYS A 122 18.66 10.18 9.59
CA LYS A 122 18.59 11.35 10.49
C LYS A 122 19.40 12.53 9.97
N ARG A 123 20.61 12.29 9.44
CA ARG A 123 21.39 13.35 8.80
C ARG A 123 20.65 13.97 7.63
N LEU A 124 20.12 13.13 6.75
CA LEU A 124 19.39 13.59 5.57
C LEU A 124 18.09 14.34 5.94
N LEU A 125 17.40 13.90 7.01
CA LEU A 125 16.25 14.61 7.56
C LEU A 125 16.64 15.99 8.10
N ALA A 126 17.74 16.10 8.84
CA ALA A 126 18.23 17.39 9.33
C ALA A 126 18.59 18.34 8.16
N GLU A 127 19.25 17.84 7.12
CA GLU A 127 19.57 18.60 5.90
C GLU A 127 18.32 19.08 5.16
N SER A 128 17.16 18.43 5.32
CA SER A 128 15.88 18.87 4.74
C SER A 128 15.28 20.10 5.44
N GLY A 129 15.86 20.52 6.55
CA GLY A 129 15.35 21.63 7.36
C GLY A 129 14.21 21.22 8.30
N TYR A 130 14.01 19.94 8.56
CA TYR A 130 13.05 19.50 9.57
C TYR A 130 13.48 19.97 10.96
N ALA A 131 12.61 20.74 11.63
CA ALA A 131 12.89 21.39 12.91
C ALA A 131 11.98 20.89 14.05
N GLY A 132 11.45 19.66 13.96
CA GLY A 132 10.64 19.05 15.01
C GLY A 132 9.14 19.40 14.96
N GLN A 133 8.64 19.97 13.86
CA GLN A 133 7.21 20.20 13.68
C GLN A 133 6.44 18.87 13.63
N PRO A 134 5.17 18.84 14.12
CA PRO A 134 4.34 17.64 14.04
C PRO A 134 4.17 17.16 12.59
N VAL A 135 4.21 15.84 12.42
CA VAL A 135 3.91 15.16 11.15
C VAL A 135 2.53 14.52 11.28
N THR A 136 1.54 15.18 10.72
CA THR A 136 0.14 14.74 10.76
C THR A 136 -0.06 13.54 9.84
N CYS A 137 -0.34 12.38 10.45
CA CYS A 137 -0.53 11.10 9.79
C CYS A 137 -2.00 10.68 9.87
N LEU A 138 -2.71 10.58 8.75
CA LEU A 138 -4.08 10.08 8.74
C LEU A 138 -4.08 8.55 8.76
N VAL A 139 -4.79 7.95 9.73
CA VAL A 139 -4.83 6.49 9.92
C VAL A 139 -6.26 6.03 10.15
N ALA A 140 -6.79 5.19 9.26
CA ALA A 140 -8.10 4.57 9.47
C ALA A 140 -8.02 3.49 10.56
N GLN A 141 -8.91 3.57 11.54
CA GLN A 141 -8.96 2.68 12.70
C GLN A 141 -9.96 1.52 12.55
N ASP A 142 -10.92 1.68 11.66
CA ASP A 142 -11.93 0.68 11.30
C ASP A 142 -11.40 -0.41 10.34
N THR A 143 -10.15 -0.25 9.88
CA THR A 143 -9.47 -1.18 9.02
C THR A 143 -8.25 -1.77 9.74
N PRO A 144 -8.26 -3.06 10.14
CA PRO A 144 -7.18 -3.68 10.94
C PRO A 144 -5.79 -3.50 10.33
N VAL A 145 -5.66 -3.63 9.01
CA VAL A 145 -4.40 -3.42 8.27
C VAL A 145 -3.85 -2.02 8.47
N LEU A 146 -4.68 -0.99 8.26
CA LEU A 146 -4.23 0.42 8.36
C LEU A 146 -3.95 0.81 9.81
N LYS A 147 -4.71 0.29 10.77
CA LYS A 147 -4.45 0.47 12.20
C LYS A 147 -3.08 -0.07 12.59
N ALA A 148 -2.77 -1.32 12.23
CA ALA A 148 -1.48 -1.94 12.51
C ALA A 148 -0.32 -1.16 11.86
N TRP A 149 -0.47 -0.77 10.60
CA TRP A 149 0.53 0.05 9.92
C TRP A 149 0.70 1.44 10.54
N GLY A 150 -0.36 2.02 11.10
CA GLY A 150 -0.28 3.28 11.86
C GLY A 150 0.68 3.17 13.06
N GLU A 151 0.64 2.07 13.78
CA GLU A 151 1.52 1.80 14.92
C GLU A 151 2.98 1.64 14.46
N VAL A 152 3.22 0.84 13.41
CA VAL A 152 4.57 0.69 12.80
C VAL A 152 5.10 2.04 12.31
N THR A 153 4.25 2.85 11.68
CA THR A 153 4.62 4.19 11.20
C THR A 153 4.98 5.13 12.36
N SER A 154 4.23 5.07 13.45
CA SER A 154 4.54 5.87 14.65
C SER A 154 5.92 5.55 15.21
N ASP A 155 6.28 4.25 15.31
CA ASP A 155 7.61 3.83 15.75
C ASP A 155 8.69 4.28 14.77
N LEU A 156 8.49 4.04 13.47
CA LEU A 156 9.41 4.47 12.42
C LEU A 156 9.74 5.97 12.52
N LEU A 157 8.70 6.82 12.57
CA LEU A 157 8.88 8.27 12.61
C LEU A 157 9.56 8.72 13.92
N LYS A 158 9.19 8.16 15.06
CA LYS A 158 9.84 8.43 16.34
C LYS A 158 11.32 8.05 16.34
N ARG A 159 11.66 6.88 15.82
CA ARG A 159 13.06 6.40 15.72
C ARG A 159 13.87 7.27 14.76
N LEU A 160 13.23 7.78 13.70
CA LEU A 160 13.85 8.74 12.77
C LEU A 160 14.05 10.12 13.41
N GLY A 161 13.39 10.42 14.53
CA GLY A 161 13.44 11.71 15.23
C GLY A 161 12.34 12.67 14.78
N MET A 162 11.30 12.16 14.12
CA MET A 162 10.13 12.94 13.71
C MET A 162 9.04 12.88 14.79
N LYS A 163 8.32 13.99 14.96
CA LYS A 163 7.20 14.08 15.89
C LYS A 163 5.92 13.57 15.20
N ALA A 164 5.65 12.27 15.31
CA ALA A 164 4.43 11.68 14.75
C ALA A 164 3.17 12.18 15.48
N ASP A 165 2.20 12.65 14.71
CA ASP A 165 0.86 13.07 15.13
C ASP A 165 -0.17 12.19 14.40
N LEU A 166 -0.56 11.08 15.04
CA LEU A 166 -1.49 10.12 14.45
C LEU A 166 -2.93 10.61 14.62
N VAL A 167 -3.57 10.96 13.53
CA VAL A 167 -4.98 11.34 13.48
C VAL A 167 -5.81 10.09 13.18
N ALA A 168 -6.45 9.55 14.21
CA ALA A 168 -7.33 8.39 14.13
C ALA A 168 -8.66 8.78 13.47
N LEU A 169 -9.05 8.09 12.41
CA LEU A 169 -10.24 8.36 11.60
C LEU A 169 -10.97 7.04 11.28
N ASP A 170 -12.20 7.12 10.82
CA ASP A 170 -12.79 6.06 10.01
C ASP A 170 -12.37 6.17 8.54
N SER A 171 -12.50 5.10 7.76
CA SER A 171 -12.09 5.04 6.36
C SER A 171 -12.80 6.09 5.50
N GLY A 172 -14.10 6.33 5.72
CA GLY A 172 -14.86 7.34 4.98
C GLY A 172 -14.30 8.75 5.18
N THR A 173 -14.03 9.12 6.43
CA THR A 173 -13.41 10.41 6.79
C THR A 173 -11.98 10.51 6.26
N LEU A 174 -11.21 9.42 6.28
CA LEU A 174 -9.87 9.40 5.68
C LEU A 174 -9.95 9.73 4.18
N PHE A 175 -10.81 9.02 3.42
CA PHE A 175 -10.98 9.27 1.98
C PHE A 175 -11.48 10.70 1.68
N ALA A 176 -12.36 11.25 2.51
CA ALA A 176 -12.84 12.64 2.37
C ALA A 176 -11.73 13.67 2.65
N ARG A 177 -10.73 13.33 3.48
CA ARG A 177 -9.59 14.22 3.79
C ARG A 177 -8.42 14.13 2.81
N MET A 178 -8.25 13.02 2.09
CA MET A 178 -7.16 12.84 1.13
C MET A 178 -7.04 13.98 0.10
N PRO A 179 -8.12 14.52 -0.49
CA PRO A 179 -8.04 15.61 -1.46
C PRO A 179 -7.73 16.99 -0.86
N GLN A 180 -7.59 17.12 0.47
CA GLN A 180 -7.33 18.41 1.13
C GLN A 180 -5.89 18.87 0.88
N LYS A 181 -5.72 19.99 0.16
CA LYS A 181 -4.43 20.63 -0.13
C LYS A 181 -3.97 21.61 0.93
N SER A 182 -4.80 21.90 1.91
CA SER A 182 -4.47 22.82 3.00
C SER A 182 -3.22 22.38 3.77
N PRO A 183 -2.45 23.28 4.37
CA PRO A 183 -1.39 22.93 5.29
C PRO A 183 -1.93 22.10 6.47
N PRO A 184 -1.13 21.21 7.10
CA PRO A 184 -1.53 20.42 8.25
C PRO A 184 -2.15 21.25 9.38
N ALA A 185 -1.59 22.41 9.69
CA ALA A 185 -2.11 23.33 10.70
C ALA A 185 -3.50 23.91 10.36
N ALA A 186 -3.94 23.83 9.10
CA ALA A 186 -5.25 24.28 8.62
C ALA A 186 -6.17 23.10 8.24
N GLY A 187 -5.99 21.95 8.91
CA GLY A 187 -6.82 20.75 8.71
C GLY A 187 -6.36 19.81 7.59
N GLY A 188 -5.24 20.12 6.94
CA GLY A 188 -4.61 19.22 5.98
C GLY A 188 -3.84 18.07 6.64
N TRP A 189 -2.87 17.50 5.93
CA TRP A 189 -2.12 16.33 6.37
C TRP A 189 -0.71 16.30 5.76
N ASN A 190 0.19 15.56 6.41
CA ASN A 190 1.54 15.30 5.88
C ASN A 190 1.63 13.93 5.20
N MET A 191 0.94 12.92 5.70
CA MET A 191 0.93 11.60 5.10
C MET A 191 -0.32 10.80 5.48
N PHE A 192 -0.58 9.77 4.70
CA PHE A 192 -1.57 8.74 5.02
C PHE A 192 -1.11 7.35 4.57
N LEU A 193 -1.76 6.34 5.11
CA LEU A 193 -1.54 4.94 4.77
C LEU A 193 -2.76 4.40 4.03
N VAL A 194 -2.50 3.68 2.94
CA VAL A 194 -3.51 2.93 2.19
C VAL A 194 -2.87 1.71 1.54
N TRP A 195 -3.67 0.87 0.95
CA TRP A 195 -3.20 -0.15 0.00
C TRP A 195 -3.97 -0.06 -1.31
N GLY A 196 -3.39 -0.61 -2.36
CA GLY A 196 -4.01 -0.76 -3.67
C GLY A 196 -3.92 -2.19 -4.15
N ASN A 197 -4.83 -2.57 -5.04
CA ASN A 197 -4.79 -3.87 -5.69
C ASN A 197 -3.56 -3.99 -6.57
N GLY A 198 -2.89 -5.14 -6.54
CA GLY A 198 -1.75 -5.41 -7.40
C GLY A 198 -2.08 -5.27 -8.89
N ALA A 199 -3.28 -5.68 -9.30
CA ALA A 199 -3.74 -5.52 -10.69
C ALA A 199 -3.72 -4.07 -11.19
N ALA A 200 -3.93 -3.09 -10.30
CA ALA A 200 -3.88 -1.67 -10.67
C ALA A 200 -2.45 -1.13 -10.88
N ASN A 201 -1.42 -1.90 -10.48
CA ASN A 201 -0.02 -1.46 -10.48
C ASN A 201 0.88 -2.32 -11.38
N ILE A 202 0.33 -2.91 -12.43
CA ILE A 202 1.05 -3.77 -13.37
C ILE A 202 1.75 -3.01 -14.49
N SER A 203 1.42 -1.73 -14.68
CA SER A 203 1.97 -0.91 -15.78
C SER A 203 2.03 0.58 -15.41
N PRO A 204 2.75 1.43 -16.16
CA PRO A 204 2.80 2.88 -15.97
C PRO A 204 1.47 3.62 -16.13
N ALA A 205 0.42 2.97 -16.63
CA ALA A 205 -0.93 3.54 -16.68
C ALA A 205 -1.56 3.75 -15.29
N GLN A 206 -0.94 3.22 -14.22
CA GLN A 206 -1.41 3.40 -12.84
C GLN A 206 -1.44 4.87 -12.42
N LEU A 207 -2.53 5.24 -11.73
CA LEU A 207 -2.71 6.63 -11.27
C LEU A 207 -1.69 7.05 -10.21
N ILE A 208 -1.31 6.13 -9.32
CA ILE A 208 -0.55 6.46 -8.10
C ILE A 208 0.93 6.78 -8.34
N ILE A 209 1.51 6.39 -9.49
CA ILE A 209 2.89 6.71 -9.86
C ILE A 209 3.00 8.07 -10.57
N ARG A 210 1.89 8.62 -11.08
CA ARG A 210 1.91 9.90 -11.78
C ARG A 210 2.45 11.01 -10.89
N ALA A 211 3.28 11.86 -11.47
CA ALA A 211 3.98 12.94 -10.79
C ALA A 211 3.84 14.27 -11.54
N ASN A 212 2.62 14.57 -12.00
CA ASN A 212 2.27 15.75 -12.80
C ASN A 212 1.62 16.87 -11.95
N GLY A 213 2.00 16.98 -10.67
CA GLY A 213 1.56 18.04 -9.79
C GLY A 213 0.07 17.99 -9.49
N ASP A 214 -0.69 19.01 -9.89
CA ASP A 214 -2.14 19.08 -9.62
C ASP A 214 -2.95 17.96 -10.27
N GLY A 215 -2.45 17.36 -11.34
CA GLY A 215 -3.03 16.19 -11.99
C GLY A 215 -2.65 14.86 -11.35
N ALA A 216 -1.68 14.85 -10.44
CA ALA A 216 -1.27 13.65 -9.73
C ALA A 216 -2.30 13.25 -8.67
N TRP A 217 -2.29 11.98 -8.30
CA TRP A 217 -3.08 11.50 -7.17
C TRP A 217 -2.67 12.20 -5.86
N PHE A 218 -3.52 12.16 -4.85
CA PHE A 218 -3.34 12.83 -3.56
C PHE A 218 -1.90 12.69 -3.03
N GLY A 219 -1.34 13.76 -2.50
CA GLY A 219 0.08 13.92 -2.20
C GLY A 219 0.82 14.74 -3.25
N TRP A 220 0.27 14.87 -4.44
CA TRP A 220 0.65 15.79 -5.52
C TRP A 220 2.15 15.81 -5.82
N PRO A 221 2.81 14.66 -6.07
CA PRO A 221 4.18 14.65 -6.52
C PRO A 221 4.29 15.39 -7.86
N ASN A 222 5.41 16.07 -8.05
CA ASN A 222 5.70 16.82 -9.28
C ASN A 222 7.13 16.54 -9.72
N SER A 223 7.30 15.76 -10.80
CA SER A 223 8.60 15.36 -11.34
C SER A 223 8.52 15.19 -12.85
N LEU A 224 9.17 16.10 -13.56
CA LEU A 224 9.27 16.01 -15.02
C LEU A 224 9.92 14.69 -15.46
N GLN A 225 10.94 14.20 -14.73
CA GLN A 225 11.62 12.95 -15.06
C GLN A 225 10.67 11.75 -14.99
N VAL A 226 9.84 11.64 -13.95
CA VAL A 226 8.83 10.57 -13.84
C VAL A 226 7.86 10.63 -15.02
N GLU A 227 7.31 11.80 -15.33
CA GLU A 227 6.35 11.97 -16.42
C GLU A 227 6.99 11.72 -17.80
N THR A 228 8.27 12.07 -18.00
CA THR A 228 9.00 11.75 -19.23
C THR A 228 9.09 10.25 -19.46
N GLU A 229 9.37 9.46 -18.42
CA GLU A 229 9.46 8.00 -18.55
C GLU A 229 8.08 7.34 -18.68
N VAL A 230 7.03 7.92 -18.10
CA VAL A 230 5.65 7.51 -18.37
C VAL A 230 5.31 7.74 -19.85
N ALA A 231 5.64 8.90 -20.40
CA ALA A 231 5.42 9.20 -21.83
C ALA A 231 6.23 8.25 -22.73
N ALA A 232 7.50 7.98 -22.39
CA ALA A 232 8.34 7.04 -23.13
C ALA A 232 7.75 5.62 -23.16
N TRP A 233 7.08 5.19 -22.09
CA TRP A 233 6.37 3.92 -22.09
C TRP A 233 5.14 3.93 -23.02
N TYR A 234 4.35 5.00 -23.04
CA TYR A 234 3.22 5.11 -23.98
C TYR A 234 3.66 5.14 -25.45
N ASP A 235 4.85 5.68 -25.73
CA ASP A 235 5.41 5.77 -27.09
C ASP A 235 6.12 4.49 -27.53
N ALA A 236 6.40 3.54 -26.61
CA ALA A 236 7.08 2.27 -26.90
C ALA A 236 6.32 1.46 -27.97
N LYS A 237 7.08 0.84 -28.87
CA LYS A 237 6.55 0.03 -29.97
C LYS A 237 6.80 -1.46 -29.76
N THR A 238 7.69 -1.80 -28.83
CA THR A 238 8.07 -3.17 -28.53
C THR A 238 8.04 -3.40 -27.01
N LEU A 239 7.88 -4.65 -26.59
CA LEU A 239 7.94 -5.03 -25.18
C LEU A 239 9.29 -4.69 -24.53
N ASP A 240 10.39 -4.76 -25.28
CA ASP A 240 11.70 -4.40 -24.77
C ASP A 240 11.86 -2.91 -24.53
N GLU A 241 11.28 -2.07 -25.38
CA GLU A 241 11.18 -0.62 -25.17
C GLU A 241 10.31 -0.30 -23.96
N GLU A 242 9.14 -0.96 -23.80
CA GLU A 242 8.29 -0.82 -22.61
C GLU A 242 9.05 -1.17 -21.34
N LYS A 243 9.73 -2.32 -21.30
CA LYS A 243 10.56 -2.75 -20.16
C LYS A 243 11.70 -1.78 -19.87
N ALA A 244 12.33 -1.23 -20.90
CA ALA A 244 13.41 -0.25 -20.75
C ALA A 244 12.87 1.07 -20.13
N ALA A 245 11.74 1.56 -20.62
CA ALA A 245 11.07 2.74 -20.06
C ALA A 245 10.65 2.52 -18.60
N VAL A 246 10.08 1.34 -18.29
CA VAL A 246 9.66 0.99 -16.92
C VAL A 246 10.83 0.90 -15.95
N ARG A 247 11.99 0.37 -16.35
CA ARG A 247 13.22 0.38 -15.52
C ARG A 247 13.64 1.81 -15.17
N ARG A 248 13.67 2.71 -16.16
CA ARG A 248 14.02 4.13 -15.92
C ARG A 248 12.95 4.83 -15.08
N LEU A 249 11.67 4.55 -15.33
CA LEU A 249 10.56 5.08 -14.54
C LEU A 249 10.66 4.66 -13.08
N ASN A 250 10.90 3.37 -12.80
CA ASN A 250 11.04 2.87 -11.44
C ASN A 250 12.18 3.59 -10.70
N ARG A 251 13.33 3.78 -11.35
CA ARG A 251 14.46 4.56 -10.81
C ARG A 251 14.06 6.00 -10.54
N ALA A 252 13.47 6.70 -11.52
CA ALA A 252 13.03 8.08 -11.38
C ALA A 252 12.02 8.26 -10.24
N ALA A 253 11.09 7.29 -10.07
CA ALA A 253 10.11 7.29 -9.02
C ALA A 253 10.75 7.10 -7.61
N PHE A 254 11.78 6.25 -7.48
CA PHE A 254 12.57 6.13 -6.25
C PHE A 254 13.42 7.38 -5.98
N ASP A 255 14.03 7.97 -7.00
CA ASP A 255 14.82 9.21 -6.86
C ASP A 255 13.96 10.37 -6.35
N HIS A 256 12.74 10.47 -6.84
CA HIS A 256 11.77 11.49 -6.41
C HIS A 256 11.02 11.09 -5.13
N VAL A 257 10.96 9.81 -4.82
CA VAL A 257 10.12 9.20 -3.76
C VAL A 257 8.67 9.62 -3.92
N VAL A 258 8.04 9.15 -5.00
CA VAL A 258 6.62 9.44 -5.32
C VAL A 258 5.71 9.00 -4.17
N TYR A 259 5.98 7.83 -3.61
CA TYR A 259 5.48 7.31 -2.33
C TYR A 259 6.47 6.27 -1.81
N ALA A 260 6.35 5.83 -0.56
CA ALA A 260 7.15 4.71 -0.09
C ALA A 260 6.33 3.41 -0.18
N PRO A 261 6.77 2.41 -1.00
CA PRO A 261 6.11 1.12 -1.06
C PRO A 261 6.37 0.34 0.23
N LEU A 262 5.30 -0.14 0.87
CA LEU A 262 5.35 -0.86 2.16
C LEU A 262 5.56 -2.36 1.99
N GLY A 263 5.46 -2.89 0.78
CA GLY A 263 5.57 -4.31 0.46
C GLY A 263 4.34 -4.82 -0.29
N PHE A 264 4.45 -6.06 -0.75
CA PHE A 264 3.39 -6.82 -1.39
C PHE A 264 2.81 -7.83 -0.39
N PHE A 265 1.49 -7.98 -0.36
CA PHE A 265 0.82 -8.95 0.51
C PHE A 265 -0.43 -9.54 -0.13
N GLN A 266 -0.81 -10.71 0.34
CA GLN A 266 -2.02 -11.41 -0.06
C GLN A 266 -2.97 -11.53 1.11
N LEU A 267 -4.27 -11.55 0.82
CA LEU A 267 -5.33 -11.73 1.80
C LEU A 267 -6.10 -12.99 1.46
N TYR A 268 -6.65 -13.63 2.48
CA TYR A 268 -7.56 -14.74 2.31
C TYR A 268 -8.98 -14.25 2.04
N GLN A 269 -9.71 -15.03 1.24
CA GLN A 269 -11.15 -15.04 1.18
C GLN A 269 -11.68 -16.35 1.73
N ALA A 270 -12.93 -16.37 2.12
CA ALA A 270 -13.59 -17.59 2.58
C ALA A 270 -15.04 -17.65 2.07
N TRP A 271 -15.47 -18.83 1.66
CA TRP A 271 -16.83 -19.00 1.14
C TRP A 271 -17.39 -20.37 1.48
N ARG A 272 -18.69 -20.52 1.37
CA ARG A 272 -19.39 -21.77 1.56
C ARG A 272 -19.05 -22.74 0.43
N LYS A 273 -18.86 -24.03 0.75
CA LYS A 273 -18.46 -25.06 -0.21
C LYS A 273 -19.48 -25.32 -1.30
N ASP A 274 -20.75 -25.03 -1.01
CA ASP A 274 -21.88 -25.10 -1.93
C ASP A 274 -21.91 -23.89 -2.92
N VAL A 275 -21.03 -22.91 -2.76
CA VAL A 275 -20.82 -21.82 -3.72
C VAL A 275 -19.67 -22.18 -4.66
N THR A 276 -19.94 -22.16 -5.94
CA THR A 276 -18.99 -22.53 -7.02
C THR A 276 -18.83 -21.43 -8.03
N GLY A 277 -17.79 -21.48 -8.87
CA GLY A 277 -17.53 -20.49 -9.92
C GLY A 277 -16.90 -19.20 -9.43
N ILE A 278 -16.37 -19.15 -8.19
CA ILE A 278 -15.62 -18.01 -7.69
C ILE A 278 -14.31 -17.87 -8.49
N VAL A 279 -14.07 -16.68 -9.03
CA VAL A 279 -12.85 -16.33 -9.74
C VAL A 279 -11.94 -15.54 -8.78
N PRO A 280 -10.72 -16.02 -8.50
CA PRO A 280 -9.75 -15.25 -7.73
C PRO A 280 -9.42 -13.91 -8.45
N SER A 281 -9.70 -12.78 -7.78
CA SER A 281 -9.58 -11.46 -8.39
C SER A 281 -9.59 -10.36 -7.33
N PRO A 282 -9.09 -9.15 -7.66
CA PRO A 282 -9.04 -8.03 -6.71
C PRO A 282 -10.43 -7.49 -6.31
N LEU A 283 -11.46 -7.87 -7.05
CA LEU A 283 -12.86 -7.50 -6.80
C LEU A 283 -13.71 -8.75 -6.88
N ALA A 284 -14.78 -8.82 -6.10
CA ALA A 284 -15.73 -9.91 -6.17
C ALA A 284 -16.53 -9.85 -7.47
N PHE A 285 -16.25 -10.78 -8.40
CA PHE A 285 -17.04 -10.96 -9.61
C PHE A 285 -18.02 -12.09 -9.41
N PHE A 286 -19.29 -11.84 -9.67
CA PHE A 286 -20.37 -12.83 -9.55
C PHE A 286 -20.67 -13.56 -10.85
N TRP A 287 -19.85 -13.38 -11.89
CA TRP A 287 -20.00 -14.06 -13.16
C TRP A 287 -19.74 -15.56 -13.03
N GLY A 288 -20.75 -16.36 -13.33
CA GLY A 288 -20.65 -17.81 -13.21
C GLY A 288 -20.72 -18.34 -11.77
N VAL A 289 -20.85 -17.46 -10.76
CA VAL A 289 -21.04 -17.89 -9.38
C VAL A 289 -22.42 -18.49 -9.23
N SER A 290 -22.48 -19.70 -8.68
CA SER A 290 -23.72 -20.40 -8.40
C SER A 290 -23.68 -21.06 -7.02
N LYS A 291 -24.85 -21.26 -6.42
CA LYS A 291 -25.01 -22.01 -5.18
C LYS A 291 -25.80 -23.29 -5.48
N THR A 292 -25.20 -24.41 -5.12
CA THR A 292 -25.89 -25.69 -5.19
C THR A 292 -26.82 -25.85 -3.99
N ALA A 293 -28.01 -26.39 -4.23
CA ALA A 293 -29.01 -26.64 -3.19
C ALA A 293 -28.56 -27.70 -2.18
#